data_039845b26237dfff0a9d4dbcc68ffbd2
#
_entry.id   039845b26237dfff0a9d4dbcc68ffbd2
#
_cell.length_a   1.000
_cell.length_b   1.000
_cell.length_c   1.000
_cell.angle_alpha   90.00
_cell.angle_beta   90.00
_cell.angle_gamma   90.00
#
_symmetry.space_group_name_H-M   'P 1'
#
loop_
_entity.id
_entity.type
_entity.pdbx_description
1 polymer ?
#
loop_
_entity_poly.entity_id
_entity_poly.type
_entity_poly.pdbx_seq_one_letter_code
_entity_poly.pdbx_strand_id
1 'polypeptide(L)'
;MQAIPVSILLLILSNVFMTFAWYAHLKNLSGSPWYLAALVSWGIAFFEYMLQVPANRIGYTAMTLPQLKIVQEVVTLTVFVPFVVFYMRQPLKLDYLWAGLCMLGAVYFIFRK
;
A
#
# COMPACT_ATOMS: atom_id res chain seq x y z
N MET A 1 -11.22 19.30 4.71
CA MET A 1 -11.22 18.99 3.29
C MET A 1 -9.85 18.57 2.80
N GLN A 2 -8.81 19.27 3.22
CA GLN A 2 -7.46 18.91 2.80
C GLN A 2 -6.92 17.67 3.50
N ALA A 3 -7.54 17.27 4.61
CA ALA A 3 -7.09 16.10 5.34
C ALA A 3 -7.17 14.82 4.50
N ILE A 4 -8.26 14.64 3.75
CA ILE A 4 -8.42 13.42 2.97
C ILE A 4 -7.42 13.33 1.81
N PRO A 5 -7.29 14.35 0.94
CA PRO A 5 -6.31 14.24 -0.14
C PRO A 5 -4.86 14.19 0.35
N VAL A 6 -4.51 14.91 1.41
CA VAL A 6 -3.16 14.84 1.97
C VAL A 6 -2.90 13.46 2.54
N SER A 7 -3.86 12.92 3.28
CA SER A 7 -3.72 11.58 3.83
C SER A 7 -3.54 10.53 2.73
N ILE A 8 -4.35 10.61 1.67
CA ILE A 8 -4.25 9.66 0.56
C ILE A 8 -2.90 9.77 -0.13
N LEU A 9 -2.41 10.99 -0.37
CA LEU A 9 -1.10 11.17 -0.98
C LEU A 9 0.01 10.56 -0.13
N LEU A 10 -0.02 10.80 1.17
CA LEU A 10 0.97 10.22 2.07
C LEU A 10 0.87 8.70 2.12
N LEU A 11 -0.36 8.17 2.06
CA LEU A 11 -0.55 6.71 2.02
C LEU A 11 0.00 6.11 0.74
N ILE A 12 -0.17 6.79 -0.40
CA ILE A 12 0.39 6.32 -1.66
C ILE A 12 1.92 6.25 -1.56
N LEU A 13 2.55 7.33 -1.09
CA LEU A 13 4.01 7.36 -0.95
C LEU A 13 4.49 6.30 0.04
N SER A 14 3.79 6.18 1.17
CA SER A 14 4.09 5.17 2.17
C SER A 14 4.02 3.76 1.57
N ASN A 15 2.99 3.50 0.78
CA ASN A 15 2.81 2.18 0.20
C ASN A 15 3.84 1.85 -0.87
N VAL A 16 4.35 2.85 -1.59
CA VAL A 16 5.46 2.61 -2.51
C VAL A 16 6.65 2.06 -1.73
N PHE A 17 7.04 2.71 -0.64
CA PHE A 17 8.15 2.21 0.19
C PHE A 17 7.83 0.85 0.78
N MET A 18 6.63 0.67 1.29
CA MET A 18 6.26 -0.59 1.95
C MET A 18 6.20 -1.75 0.98
N THR A 19 5.71 -1.50 -0.24
CA THR A 19 5.68 -2.54 -1.26
C THR A 19 7.10 -3.00 -1.59
N PHE A 20 8.04 -2.09 -1.70
CA PHE A 20 9.43 -2.47 -1.88
C PHE A 20 9.98 -3.21 -0.67
N ALA A 21 9.62 -2.78 0.54
CA ALA A 21 10.07 -3.46 1.75
C ALA A 21 9.58 -4.90 1.81
N TRP A 22 8.33 -5.13 1.40
CA TRP A 22 7.74 -6.47 1.47
C TRP A 22 8.24 -7.40 0.37
N TYR A 23 8.44 -6.89 -0.84
CA TYR A 23 8.55 -7.77 -1.99
C TYR A 23 9.82 -7.61 -2.82
N ALA A 24 10.49 -6.46 -2.75
CA ALA A 24 11.67 -6.25 -3.60
C ALA A 24 12.79 -7.25 -3.28
N HIS A 25 12.90 -7.66 -2.01
CA HIS A 25 13.93 -8.61 -1.64
C HIS A 25 13.72 -9.99 -2.27
N LEU A 26 12.47 -10.31 -2.66
CA LEU A 26 12.20 -11.55 -3.36
C LEU A 26 12.88 -11.59 -4.72
N LYS A 27 13.06 -10.41 -5.34
CA LYS A 27 13.73 -10.31 -6.63
C LYS A 27 15.22 -10.04 -6.48
N ASN A 28 15.57 -9.07 -5.65
CA ASN A 28 16.94 -8.55 -5.61
C ASN A 28 17.83 -9.27 -4.60
N LEU A 29 17.25 -9.82 -3.54
CA LEU A 29 18.00 -10.48 -2.46
C LEU A 29 17.62 -11.95 -2.32
N SER A 30 17.11 -12.56 -3.40
CA SER A 30 16.67 -13.96 -3.35
C SER A 30 17.80 -14.91 -3.06
N GLY A 31 19.03 -14.56 -3.44
CA GLY A 31 20.21 -15.39 -3.18
C GLY A 31 20.91 -15.08 -1.87
N SER A 32 20.39 -14.12 -1.10
CA SER A 32 20.99 -13.69 0.17
C SER A 32 20.32 -14.36 1.36
N PRO A 33 20.99 -14.40 2.54
CA PRO A 33 20.34 -14.92 3.74
C PRO A 33 19.09 -14.12 4.07
N TRP A 34 18.12 -14.80 4.70
CA TRP A 34 16.86 -14.15 5.04
C TRP A 34 17.04 -12.95 5.98
N TYR A 35 18.02 -13.03 6.89
CA TYR A 35 18.21 -11.94 7.84
C TYR A 35 18.75 -10.68 7.17
N LEU A 36 19.53 -10.81 6.09
CA LEU A 36 19.96 -9.66 5.32
C LEU A 36 18.79 -9.01 4.61
N ALA A 37 17.91 -9.83 4.01
CA ALA A 37 16.70 -9.31 3.39
C ALA A 37 15.82 -8.60 4.41
N ALA A 38 15.69 -9.18 5.60
CA ALA A 38 14.90 -8.57 6.66
C ALA A 38 15.48 -7.23 7.08
N LEU A 39 16.80 -7.14 7.20
CA LEU A 39 17.46 -5.88 7.62
C LEU A 39 17.25 -4.79 6.58
N VAL A 40 17.44 -5.12 5.30
CA VAL A 40 17.25 -4.15 4.22
C VAL A 40 15.79 -3.69 4.16
N SER A 41 14.86 -4.64 4.25
CA SER A 41 13.44 -4.32 4.24
C SER A 41 13.05 -3.47 5.44
N TRP A 42 13.61 -3.74 6.61
CA TRP A 42 13.37 -2.93 7.80
C TRP A 42 13.82 -1.49 7.57
N GLY A 43 14.97 -1.29 6.94
CA GLY A 43 15.43 0.06 6.62
C GLY A 43 14.48 0.81 5.70
N ILE A 44 13.93 0.10 4.69
CA ILE A 44 12.94 0.70 3.80
C ILE A 44 11.66 1.01 4.58
N ALA A 45 11.23 0.09 5.44
CA ALA A 45 10.03 0.28 6.24
C ALA A 45 10.13 1.45 7.20
N PHE A 46 11.35 1.78 7.64
CA PHE A 46 11.56 2.95 8.48
C PHE A 46 11.06 4.21 7.78
N PHE A 47 11.42 4.39 6.51
CA PHE A 47 10.97 5.54 5.74
C PHE A 47 9.47 5.48 5.48
N GLU A 48 8.95 4.27 5.24
CA GLU A 48 7.51 4.09 5.07
C GLU A 48 6.75 4.57 6.31
N TYR A 49 7.23 4.19 7.47
CA TYR A 49 6.58 4.53 8.72
C TYR A 49 6.58 6.04 8.96
N MET A 50 7.62 6.73 8.52
CA MET A 50 7.68 8.19 8.64
C MET A 50 6.60 8.88 7.80
N LEU A 51 6.09 8.18 6.79
CA LEU A 51 4.98 8.69 5.97
C LEU A 51 3.64 8.17 6.47
N GLN A 52 3.58 6.93 6.92
CA GLN A 52 2.33 6.30 7.31
C GLN A 52 1.74 6.87 8.59
N VAL A 53 2.55 7.13 9.59
CA VAL A 53 2.04 7.64 10.86
C VAL A 53 1.37 9.00 10.67
N PRO A 54 2.02 9.98 10.01
CA PRO A 54 1.31 11.23 9.70
C PRO A 54 0.06 11.03 8.86
N ALA A 55 0.11 10.11 7.89
CA ALA A 55 -1.05 9.85 7.04
C ALA A 55 -2.24 9.37 7.86
N ASN A 56 -1.99 8.45 8.79
CA ASN A 56 -3.04 7.92 9.64
C ASN A 56 -3.59 8.99 10.58
N ARG A 57 -2.73 9.80 11.16
CA ARG A 57 -3.17 10.84 12.09
C ARG A 57 -3.99 11.90 11.37
N ILE A 58 -3.57 12.30 10.17
CA ILE A 58 -4.32 13.26 9.37
C ILE A 58 -5.63 12.66 8.90
N GLY A 59 -5.59 11.44 8.38
CA GLY A 59 -6.78 10.77 7.88
C GLY A 59 -7.83 10.54 8.95
N TYR A 60 -7.41 10.25 10.16
CA TYR A 60 -8.34 9.98 11.25
C TYR A 60 -9.13 11.23 11.67
N THR A 61 -8.66 12.40 11.31
CA THR A 61 -9.42 13.64 11.60
C THR A 61 -10.65 13.77 10.70
N ALA A 62 -10.69 13.06 9.56
CA ALA A 62 -11.76 13.22 8.58
C ALA A 62 -12.50 11.91 8.30
N MET A 63 -11.96 10.76 8.71
CA MET A 63 -12.53 9.46 8.42
C MET A 63 -12.59 8.63 9.68
N THR A 64 -13.57 7.71 9.75
CA THR A 64 -13.58 6.72 10.83
C THR A 64 -12.45 5.72 10.59
N LEU A 65 -12.10 4.96 11.62
CA LEU A 65 -11.04 3.96 11.49
C LEU A 65 -11.36 2.91 10.42
N PRO A 66 -12.59 2.34 10.36
CA PRO A 66 -12.90 1.40 9.28
C PRO A 66 -12.78 2.03 7.89
N GLN A 67 -13.20 3.28 7.73
CA GLN A 67 -13.06 3.97 6.44
C GLN A 67 -11.60 4.13 6.07
N LEU A 68 -10.77 4.53 7.03
CA LEU A 68 -9.35 4.73 6.80
C LEU A 68 -8.69 3.40 6.40
N LYS A 69 -9.06 2.31 7.05
CA LYS A 69 -8.51 0.98 6.73
C LYS A 69 -8.83 0.58 5.29
N ILE A 70 -10.07 0.79 4.87
CA ILE A 70 -10.46 0.42 3.51
C ILE A 70 -9.74 1.30 2.48
N VAL A 71 -9.58 2.60 2.77
CA VAL A 71 -8.80 3.47 1.90
C VAL A 71 -7.36 2.97 1.77
N GLN A 72 -6.77 2.54 2.89
CA GLN A 72 -5.41 1.99 2.86
C GLN A 72 -5.33 0.73 2.00
N GLU A 73 -6.32 -0.14 2.08
CA GLU A 73 -6.32 -1.36 1.27
C GLU A 73 -6.43 -1.05 -0.22
N VAL A 74 -7.28 -0.09 -0.59
CA VAL A 74 -7.40 0.33 -1.98
C VAL A 74 -6.08 0.92 -2.48
N VAL A 75 -5.46 1.78 -1.68
CA VAL A 75 -4.17 2.40 -2.02
C VAL A 75 -3.11 1.31 -2.16
N THR A 76 -3.07 0.37 -1.23
CA THR A 76 -2.11 -0.72 -1.26
C THR A 76 -2.22 -1.52 -2.57
N LEU A 77 -3.44 -1.89 -2.95
CA LEU A 77 -3.66 -2.65 -4.17
C LEU A 77 -3.31 -1.82 -5.41
N THR A 78 -3.66 -0.53 -5.40
CA THR A 78 -3.36 0.37 -6.51
C THR A 78 -1.87 0.52 -6.73
N VAL A 79 -1.08 0.57 -5.66
CA VAL A 79 0.38 0.63 -5.75
C VAL A 79 0.95 -0.73 -6.15
N PHE A 80 0.37 -1.80 -5.61
CA PHE A 80 0.88 -3.15 -5.81
C PHE A 80 0.79 -3.60 -7.27
N VAL A 81 -0.31 -3.30 -7.97
CA VAL A 81 -0.51 -3.78 -9.34
C VAL A 81 0.58 -3.26 -10.28
N PRO A 82 0.87 -1.95 -10.34
CA PRO A 82 1.99 -1.48 -11.17
C PRO A 82 3.33 -2.08 -10.74
N PHE A 83 3.54 -2.24 -9.44
CA PHE A 83 4.77 -2.83 -8.93
C PHE A 83 4.95 -4.26 -9.46
N VAL A 84 3.90 -5.07 -9.39
CA VAL A 84 3.95 -6.45 -9.86
C VAL A 84 4.22 -6.49 -11.38
N VAL A 85 3.55 -5.63 -12.14
CA VAL A 85 3.67 -5.64 -13.59
C VAL A 85 5.03 -5.15 -14.05
N PHE A 86 5.51 -4.03 -13.49
CA PHE A 86 6.69 -3.36 -14.01
C PHE A 86 7.97 -3.77 -13.30
N TYR A 87 7.94 -3.91 -11.98
CA TYR A 87 9.15 -4.22 -11.24
C TYR A 87 9.38 -5.74 -11.13
N MET A 88 8.37 -6.49 -10.74
CA MET A 88 8.48 -7.94 -10.61
C MET A 88 8.28 -8.67 -11.93
N ARG A 89 7.74 -7.97 -12.93
CA ARG A 89 7.53 -8.49 -14.28
C ARG A 89 6.63 -9.72 -14.30
N GLN A 90 5.60 -9.68 -13.48
CA GLN A 90 4.58 -10.72 -13.47
C GLN A 90 3.48 -10.36 -14.46
N PRO A 91 2.88 -11.34 -15.13
CA PRO A 91 1.80 -11.04 -16.08
C PRO A 91 0.53 -10.61 -15.35
N LEU A 92 -0.21 -9.69 -15.99
CA LEU A 92 -1.53 -9.31 -15.50
C LEU A 92 -2.52 -10.41 -15.80
N LYS A 93 -3.42 -10.65 -14.85
CA LYS A 93 -4.49 -11.63 -15.00
C LYS A 93 -5.83 -10.93 -14.88
N LEU A 94 -6.84 -11.51 -15.54
CA LEU A 94 -8.20 -11.01 -15.45
C LEU A 94 -8.70 -11.01 -14.01
N ASP A 95 -8.22 -11.92 -13.19
CA ASP A 95 -8.59 -11.97 -11.77
C ASP A 95 -8.23 -10.69 -11.03
N TYR A 96 -7.20 -9.97 -11.47
CA TYR A 96 -6.83 -8.69 -10.86
C TYR A 96 -7.93 -7.65 -11.12
N LEU A 97 -8.56 -7.70 -12.28
CA LEU A 97 -9.70 -6.83 -12.57
C LEU A 97 -10.87 -7.14 -11.64
N TRP A 98 -11.18 -8.42 -11.46
CA TRP A 98 -12.26 -8.81 -10.55
C TRP A 98 -11.97 -8.40 -9.12
N ALA A 99 -10.73 -8.57 -8.67
CA ALA A 99 -10.33 -8.15 -7.34
C ALA A 99 -10.49 -6.64 -7.16
N GLY A 100 -10.10 -5.87 -8.18
CA GLY A 100 -10.26 -4.43 -8.14
C GLY A 100 -11.71 -4.01 -8.05
N LEU A 101 -12.58 -4.70 -8.80
CA LEU A 101 -14.03 -4.42 -8.73
C LEU A 101 -14.59 -4.73 -7.36
N CYS A 102 -14.14 -5.80 -6.73
CA CYS A 102 -14.54 -6.13 -5.35
C CYS A 102 -14.10 -5.05 -4.37
N MET A 103 -12.90 -4.51 -4.56
CA MET A 103 -12.40 -3.44 -3.70
C MET A 103 -13.23 -2.17 -3.86
N LEU A 104 -13.66 -1.87 -5.11
CA LEU A 104 -14.55 -0.73 -5.33
C LEU A 104 -15.88 -0.93 -4.62
N GLY A 105 -16.39 -2.16 -4.63
CA GLY A 105 -17.60 -2.49 -3.87
C GLY A 105 -17.40 -2.27 -2.38
N ALA A 106 -16.25 -2.65 -1.86
CA ALA A 106 -15.92 -2.45 -0.44
C ALA A 106 -15.92 -0.97 -0.09
N VAL A 107 -15.32 -0.14 -0.95
CA VAL A 107 -15.32 1.31 -0.73
C VAL A 107 -16.74 1.85 -0.70
N TYR A 108 -17.58 1.41 -1.64
CA TYR A 108 -18.96 1.84 -1.70
C TYR A 108 -19.68 1.56 -0.38
N PHE A 109 -19.56 0.36 0.13
CA PHE A 109 -20.28 -0.02 1.35
C PHE A 109 -19.74 0.64 2.60
N ILE A 110 -18.42 0.83 2.70
CA ILE A 110 -17.84 1.42 3.91
C ILE A 110 -18.14 2.92 4.02
N PHE A 111 -18.33 3.60 2.90
CA PHE A 111 -18.65 5.03 2.90
C PHE A 111 -20.13 5.32 2.75
N ARG A 112 -20.93 4.31 2.53
CA ARG A 112 -22.39 4.45 2.41
C ARG A 112 -22.99 4.74 3.77
N LYS A 113 -23.94 5.64 3.79
CA LYS A 113 -24.62 5.99 5.04
C LYS A 113 -25.89 5.21 5.27
#